data_68dfef4feb6fc88ac73e07bf49a79dfa
#
_entry.id   68dfef4feb6fc88ac73e07bf49a79dfa
#
_cell.length_a   1.000
_cell.length_b   1.000
_cell.length_c   1.000
_cell.angle_alpha   90.00
_cell.angle_beta   90.00
_cell.angle_gamma   90.00
#
_symmetry.space_group_name_H-M   'P 1'
#
loop_
_entity.id
_entity.type
_entity.pdbx_description
1 polymer ?
#
loop_
_entity_poly.entity_id
_entity_poly.type
_entity_poly.pdbx_seq_one_letter_code
_entity_poly.pdbx_strand_id
1 'polypeptide(L)'
;MIQGRLNDAAIALHGILSREGIDFGIFGGYAIGTMGGTRESKDIDCLASVNKEQIISLLDNKEGFQAISQHRQDYVAFLWSDQPDKRHAVLVEIFCEQFPGAQYSMIGISRSVIPIEGPSLGQGSSSFLDPFYLFKGKLRAAATRGKFHDSADLRMLGGKYKSAIESRSQELNVQCIGLALKRYPELERLFQQLGIDVEQAKFATKDLDLSSIPPPTAGDVQRGLLG
;
A
#
# COMPACT_ATOMS: atom_id res chain seq x y z
N MET A 1 -10.30 10.56 -15.70
CA MET A 1 -10.68 9.28 -16.37
C MET A 1 -10.07 8.07 -15.69
N ILE A 2 -8.77 8.04 -15.42
CA ILE A 2 -8.09 6.88 -14.76
C ILE A 2 -8.60 6.65 -13.34
N GLN A 3 -8.71 7.70 -12.51
CA GLN A 3 -9.18 7.57 -11.11
C GLN A 3 -10.57 6.94 -11.00
N GLY A 4 -11.51 7.32 -11.86
CA GLY A 4 -12.83 6.70 -11.87
C GLY A 4 -12.81 5.20 -12.17
N ARG A 5 -11.92 4.76 -13.08
CA ARG A 5 -11.75 3.32 -13.38
C ARG A 5 -11.16 2.56 -12.20
N LEU A 6 -10.23 3.19 -11.46
CA LEU A 6 -9.71 2.63 -10.20
C LEU A 6 -10.82 2.52 -9.15
N ASN A 7 -11.72 3.51 -9.08
CA ASN A 7 -12.88 3.45 -8.17
C ASN A 7 -13.80 2.27 -8.52
N ASP A 8 -14.14 2.06 -9.81
CA ASP A 8 -14.93 0.90 -10.22
C ASP A 8 -14.26 -0.42 -9.82
N ALA A 9 -12.95 -0.57 -10.09
CA ALA A 9 -12.20 -1.78 -9.72
C ALA A 9 -12.16 -2.00 -8.20
N ALA A 10 -12.02 -0.92 -7.41
CA ALA A 10 -12.01 -0.98 -5.94
C ALA A 10 -13.39 -1.36 -5.38
N ILE A 11 -14.49 -0.87 -5.99
CA ILE A 11 -15.86 -1.26 -5.63
C ILE A 11 -16.10 -2.74 -5.92
N ALA A 12 -15.72 -3.22 -7.11
CA ALA A 12 -15.85 -4.62 -7.49
C ALA A 12 -15.04 -5.54 -6.54
N LEU A 13 -13.79 -5.17 -6.25
CA LEU A 13 -12.94 -5.89 -5.31
C LEU A 13 -13.57 -5.97 -3.92
N HIS A 14 -14.07 -4.84 -3.41
CA HIS A 14 -14.75 -4.77 -2.11
C HIS A 14 -15.97 -5.69 -2.06
N GLY A 15 -16.78 -5.68 -3.11
CA GLY A 15 -17.98 -6.51 -3.21
C GLY A 15 -17.69 -7.99 -3.05
N ILE A 16 -16.61 -8.48 -3.68
CA ILE A 16 -16.22 -9.89 -3.61
C ILE A 16 -15.61 -10.21 -2.24
N LEU A 17 -14.57 -9.48 -1.82
CA LEU A 17 -13.83 -9.82 -0.60
C LEU A 17 -14.70 -9.70 0.66
N SER A 18 -15.59 -8.70 0.71
CA SER A 18 -16.51 -8.53 1.84
C SER A 18 -17.57 -9.63 1.93
N ARG A 19 -18.09 -10.13 0.80
CA ARG A 19 -19.04 -11.26 0.80
C ARG A 19 -18.42 -12.54 1.34
N GLU A 20 -17.12 -12.72 1.09
CA GLU A 20 -16.36 -13.89 1.55
C GLU A 20 -15.76 -13.69 2.95
N GLY A 21 -16.04 -12.56 3.61
CA GLY A 21 -15.54 -12.27 4.95
C GLY A 21 -14.02 -12.11 5.03
N ILE A 22 -13.38 -11.73 3.93
CA ILE A 22 -11.93 -11.59 3.85
C ILE A 22 -11.53 -10.19 4.35
N ASP A 23 -10.63 -10.17 5.31
CA ASP A 23 -9.98 -8.95 5.75
C ASP A 23 -9.01 -8.44 4.69
N PHE A 24 -9.17 -7.19 4.27
CA PHE A 24 -8.29 -6.54 3.29
C PHE A 24 -8.21 -5.04 3.47
N GLY A 25 -7.16 -4.43 2.94
CA GLY A 25 -7.01 -2.98 2.91
C GLY A 25 -6.21 -2.52 1.70
N ILE A 26 -6.76 -1.57 0.95
CA ILE A 26 -6.08 -0.92 -0.16
C ILE A 26 -5.02 0.02 0.41
N PHE A 27 -3.84 0.04 -0.22
CA PHE A 27 -2.71 0.90 0.12
C PHE A 27 -2.08 1.50 -1.16
N GLY A 28 -0.85 1.96 -1.09
CA GLY A 28 -0.13 2.45 -2.27
C GLY A 28 -0.62 3.79 -2.80
N GLY A 29 -0.41 4.03 -4.09
CA GLY A 29 -0.69 5.32 -4.73
C GLY A 29 -2.15 5.68 -4.78
N TYR A 30 -3.01 4.71 -5.08
CA TYR A 30 -4.45 4.91 -5.16
C TYR A 30 -5.06 5.29 -3.80
N ALA A 31 -4.67 4.59 -2.72
CA ALA A 31 -5.11 4.95 -1.37
C ALA A 31 -4.71 6.38 -0.99
N ILE A 32 -3.48 6.78 -1.31
CA ILE A 32 -2.99 8.15 -1.06
C ILE A 32 -3.82 9.18 -1.83
N GLY A 33 -4.12 8.92 -3.11
CA GLY A 33 -5.00 9.78 -3.92
C GLY A 33 -6.40 9.91 -3.32
N THR A 34 -7.02 8.80 -2.92
CA THR A 34 -8.34 8.77 -2.27
C THR A 34 -8.35 9.54 -0.95
N MET A 35 -7.24 9.53 -0.22
CA MET A 35 -7.06 10.29 1.03
C MET A 35 -6.67 11.77 0.83
N GLY A 36 -6.70 12.27 -0.40
CA GLY A 36 -6.46 13.69 -0.73
C GLY A 36 -5.04 14.00 -1.17
N GLY A 37 -4.26 12.99 -1.53
CA GLY A 37 -3.01 13.18 -2.27
C GLY A 37 -3.26 13.69 -3.69
N THR A 38 -2.30 14.40 -4.25
CA THR A 38 -2.44 15.06 -5.57
C THR A 38 -1.93 14.21 -6.74
N ARG A 39 -1.28 13.07 -6.45
CA ARG A 39 -0.76 12.21 -7.52
C ARG A 39 -1.82 11.26 -8.06
N GLU A 40 -1.75 10.99 -9.35
CA GLU A 40 -2.52 9.92 -9.97
C GLU A 40 -1.83 8.56 -9.73
N SER A 41 -2.64 7.52 -9.53
CA SER A 41 -2.20 6.12 -9.61
C SER A 41 -2.68 5.49 -10.91
N LYS A 42 -2.03 4.40 -11.32
CA LYS A 42 -2.40 3.60 -12.49
C LYS A 42 -2.85 2.20 -12.13
N ASP A 43 -2.72 1.85 -10.86
CA ASP A 43 -2.91 0.54 -10.27
C ASP A 43 -3.55 0.63 -8.89
N ILE A 44 -4.05 -0.49 -8.41
CA ILE A 44 -4.53 -0.69 -7.04
C ILE A 44 -3.60 -1.70 -6.38
N ASP A 45 -2.97 -1.30 -5.27
CA ASP A 45 -2.28 -2.18 -4.35
C ASP A 45 -3.21 -2.55 -3.20
N CYS A 46 -3.41 -3.83 -2.94
CA CYS A 46 -4.27 -4.34 -1.87
C CYS A 46 -3.52 -5.40 -1.05
N LEU A 47 -3.62 -5.33 0.26
CA LEU A 47 -3.20 -6.38 1.18
C LEU A 47 -4.44 -7.13 1.65
N ALA A 48 -4.42 -8.48 1.59
CA ALA A 48 -5.57 -9.31 1.95
C ALA A 48 -5.15 -10.53 2.78
N SER A 49 -6.01 -10.90 3.75
CA SER A 49 -5.80 -12.06 4.65
C SER A 49 -6.18 -13.37 3.97
N VAL A 50 -5.44 -13.70 2.91
CA VAL A 50 -5.62 -14.90 2.08
C VAL A 50 -4.27 -15.45 1.64
N ASN A 51 -4.28 -16.67 1.12
CA ASN A 51 -3.18 -17.20 0.32
C ASN A 51 -3.43 -17.00 -1.19
N LYS A 52 -2.43 -17.31 -1.99
CA LYS A 52 -2.45 -17.13 -3.44
C LYS A 52 -3.54 -17.94 -4.15
N GLU A 53 -3.71 -19.19 -3.75
CA GLU A 53 -4.68 -20.09 -4.34
C GLU A 53 -6.12 -19.65 -4.06
N GLN A 54 -6.37 -19.20 -2.82
CA GLN A 54 -7.67 -18.68 -2.41
C GLN A 54 -8.05 -17.45 -3.22
N ILE A 55 -7.17 -16.45 -3.33
CA ILE A 55 -7.51 -15.22 -4.06
C ILE A 55 -7.69 -15.44 -5.56
N ILE A 56 -6.93 -16.35 -6.18
CA ILE A 56 -7.13 -16.74 -7.56
C ILE A 56 -8.50 -17.39 -7.72
N SER A 57 -8.84 -18.36 -6.87
CA SER A 57 -10.15 -19.05 -6.90
C SER A 57 -11.33 -18.09 -6.73
N LEU A 58 -11.15 -17.01 -5.96
CA LEU A 58 -12.20 -16.02 -5.72
C LEU A 58 -12.39 -15.03 -6.85
N LEU A 59 -11.32 -14.62 -7.52
CA LEU A 59 -11.36 -13.51 -8.47
C LEU A 59 -11.19 -13.93 -9.93
N ASP A 60 -10.40 -14.97 -10.23
CA ASP A 60 -10.06 -15.25 -11.62
C ASP A 60 -11.29 -15.61 -12.45
N ASN A 61 -11.44 -14.90 -13.58
CA ASN A 61 -12.58 -14.99 -14.51
C ASN A 61 -13.95 -14.67 -13.86
N LYS A 62 -13.97 -13.90 -12.76
CA LYS A 62 -15.20 -13.48 -12.08
C LYS A 62 -15.30 -11.95 -11.98
N GLU A 63 -16.49 -11.41 -12.18
CA GLU A 63 -16.84 -9.98 -12.01
C GLU A 63 -15.81 -9.02 -12.67
N GLY A 64 -15.28 -9.39 -13.82
CA GLY A 64 -14.35 -8.57 -14.59
C GLY A 64 -12.87 -8.79 -14.27
N PHE A 65 -12.52 -9.56 -13.24
CA PHE A 65 -11.13 -9.89 -12.91
C PHE A 65 -10.57 -11.00 -13.80
N GLN A 66 -9.30 -10.92 -14.12
CA GLN A 66 -8.55 -11.95 -14.81
C GLN A 66 -7.13 -11.99 -14.25
N ALA A 67 -6.70 -13.14 -13.74
CA ALA A 67 -5.40 -13.33 -13.17
C ALA A 67 -4.28 -13.23 -14.22
N ILE A 68 -3.19 -12.58 -13.83
CA ILE A 68 -1.92 -12.56 -14.58
C ILE A 68 -0.98 -13.55 -13.89
N SER A 69 -0.44 -14.51 -14.64
CA SER A 69 0.50 -15.48 -14.09
C SER A 69 1.71 -14.82 -13.42
N GLN A 70 1.99 -15.19 -12.18
CA GLN A 70 3.09 -14.65 -11.37
C GLN A 70 3.83 -15.80 -10.67
N HIS A 71 5.17 -15.73 -10.66
CA HIS A 71 6.00 -16.74 -9.99
C HIS A 71 6.06 -16.54 -8.46
N ARG A 72 5.95 -15.29 -7.98
CA ARG A 72 5.98 -14.99 -6.55
C ARG A 72 4.78 -15.60 -5.83
N GLN A 73 4.99 -16.06 -4.60
CA GLN A 73 3.95 -16.67 -3.76
C GLN A 73 3.22 -15.68 -2.86
N ASP A 74 3.79 -14.50 -2.67
CA ASP A 74 3.31 -13.48 -1.75
C ASP A 74 2.36 -12.47 -2.41
N TYR A 75 2.10 -12.56 -3.73
CA TYR A 75 1.11 -11.72 -4.39
C TYR A 75 0.56 -12.29 -5.70
N VAL A 76 -0.59 -11.77 -6.13
CA VAL A 76 -1.21 -12.04 -7.42
C VAL A 76 -1.57 -10.73 -8.10
N ALA A 77 -1.28 -10.61 -9.38
CA ALA A 77 -1.73 -9.50 -10.21
C ALA A 77 -2.99 -9.91 -11.00
N PHE A 78 -3.94 -8.99 -11.11
CA PHE A 78 -5.14 -9.14 -11.92
C PHE A 78 -5.29 -7.94 -12.85
N LEU A 79 -5.89 -8.18 -14.01
CA LEU A 79 -6.52 -7.12 -14.80
C LEU A 79 -8.01 -7.12 -14.47
N TRP A 80 -8.54 -5.96 -14.12
CA TRP A 80 -9.97 -5.77 -13.94
C TRP A 80 -10.54 -4.88 -15.04
N SER A 81 -11.66 -5.28 -15.61
CA SER A 81 -12.46 -4.46 -16.51
C SER A 81 -13.93 -4.91 -16.48
N ASP A 82 -14.84 -3.94 -16.50
CA ASP A 82 -16.27 -4.15 -16.70
C ASP A 82 -16.64 -4.39 -18.18
N GLN A 83 -15.67 -4.26 -19.10
CA GLN A 83 -15.86 -4.43 -20.53
C GLN A 83 -15.42 -5.83 -20.97
N PRO A 84 -16.21 -6.54 -21.80
CA PRO A 84 -15.85 -7.88 -22.29
C PRO A 84 -14.54 -7.92 -23.06
N ASP A 85 -14.22 -6.84 -23.79
CA ASP A 85 -12.99 -6.71 -24.60
C ASP A 85 -11.78 -6.22 -23.78
N LYS A 86 -11.94 -6.10 -22.47
CA LYS A 86 -10.91 -5.65 -21.52
C LYS A 86 -10.34 -4.25 -21.82
N ARG A 87 -11.07 -3.40 -22.54
CA ARG A 87 -10.66 -2.02 -22.75
C ARG A 87 -10.51 -1.30 -21.42
N HIS A 88 -9.48 -0.46 -21.35
CA HIS A 88 -9.17 0.33 -20.15
C HIS A 88 -9.08 -0.51 -18.87
N ALA A 89 -8.54 -1.72 -18.98
CA ALA A 89 -8.32 -2.57 -17.83
C ALA A 89 -7.42 -1.90 -16.79
N VAL A 90 -7.74 -2.12 -15.53
CA VAL A 90 -7.00 -1.65 -14.36
C VAL A 90 -6.16 -2.79 -13.82
N LEU A 91 -4.89 -2.51 -13.52
CA LEU A 91 -4.03 -3.44 -12.78
C LEU A 91 -4.41 -3.42 -11.30
N VAL A 92 -4.67 -4.59 -10.74
CA VAL A 92 -4.94 -4.80 -9.31
C VAL A 92 -3.94 -5.82 -8.79
N GLU A 93 -3.07 -5.38 -7.88
CA GLU A 93 -2.06 -6.22 -7.24
C GLU A 93 -2.51 -6.56 -5.81
N ILE A 94 -2.73 -7.85 -5.55
CA ILE A 94 -3.15 -8.32 -4.23
C ILE A 94 -1.99 -9.04 -3.57
N PHE A 95 -1.49 -8.42 -2.50
CA PHE A 95 -0.45 -8.96 -1.65
C PHE A 95 -1.10 -9.87 -0.61
N CYS A 96 -0.71 -11.13 -0.61
CA CYS A 96 -1.26 -12.15 0.27
C CYS A 96 -0.59 -12.08 1.64
N GLU A 97 -1.38 -12.11 2.71
CA GLU A 97 -0.84 -12.28 4.07
C GLU A 97 -0.26 -13.67 4.27
N GLN A 98 -0.93 -14.68 3.68
CA GLN A 98 -0.62 -16.09 3.90
C GLN A 98 0.19 -16.64 2.72
N PHE A 99 1.49 -16.81 2.93
CA PHE A 99 2.42 -17.42 1.97
C PHE A 99 3.55 -18.15 2.70
N PRO A 100 4.29 -19.06 2.07
CA PRO A 100 5.41 -19.75 2.71
C PRO A 100 6.47 -18.77 3.24
N GLY A 101 6.68 -18.75 4.55
CA GLY A 101 7.60 -17.81 5.22
C GLY A 101 6.98 -16.47 5.63
N ALA A 102 5.66 -16.31 5.56
CA ALA A 102 4.97 -15.13 6.09
C ALA A 102 5.26 -14.95 7.59
N GLN A 103 5.56 -13.71 8.00
CA GLN A 103 5.92 -13.36 9.37
C GLN A 103 4.98 -12.33 9.99
N TYR A 104 4.08 -11.74 9.20
CA TYR A 104 3.23 -10.63 9.61
C TYR A 104 1.76 -10.97 9.35
N SER A 105 0.89 -10.44 10.19
CA SER A 105 -0.56 -10.67 10.10
C SER A 105 -1.34 -9.36 10.04
N MET A 106 -2.51 -9.41 9.41
CA MET A 106 -3.48 -8.32 9.39
C MET A 106 -4.35 -8.26 10.65
N ILE A 107 -4.17 -9.18 11.60
CA ILE A 107 -4.91 -9.17 12.87
C ILE A 107 -4.61 -7.87 13.62
N GLY A 108 -5.66 -7.13 13.98
CA GLY A 108 -5.55 -5.84 14.68
C GLY A 108 -5.12 -4.65 13.81
N ILE A 109 -4.98 -4.84 12.51
CA ILE A 109 -4.66 -3.75 11.58
C ILE A 109 -5.89 -2.90 11.33
N SER A 110 -5.81 -1.61 11.68
CA SER A 110 -6.90 -0.65 11.48
C SER A 110 -7.11 -0.33 10.00
N ARG A 111 -8.37 -0.28 9.62
CA ARG A 111 -8.83 -0.02 8.25
C ARG A 111 -10.05 0.89 8.28
N SER A 112 -10.24 1.67 7.23
CA SER A 112 -11.41 2.53 7.06
C SER A 112 -12.14 2.17 5.78
N VAL A 113 -13.46 1.97 5.86
CA VAL A 113 -14.32 1.83 4.67
C VAL A 113 -14.66 3.23 4.19
N ILE A 114 -14.21 3.58 2.99
CA ILE A 114 -14.37 4.92 2.40
C ILE A 114 -15.35 4.83 1.24
N PRO A 115 -16.39 5.69 1.20
CA PRO A 115 -17.27 5.81 0.05
C PRO A 115 -16.49 6.35 -1.16
N ILE A 116 -16.71 5.76 -2.31
CA ILE A 116 -16.10 6.14 -3.59
C ILE A 116 -17.14 6.03 -4.69
N GLU A 117 -16.94 6.76 -5.77
CA GLU A 117 -17.84 6.76 -6.92
C GLU A 117 -17.06 6.43 -8.19
N GLY A 118 -17.53 5.41 -8.91
CA GLY A 118 -17.01 5.00 -10.21
C GLY A 118 -17.96 5.33 -11.34
N PRO A 119 -17.44 5.60 -12.55
CA PRO A 119 -18.28 5.96 -13.70
C PRO A 119 -19.20 4.82 -14.19
N SER A 120 -18.82 3.56 -13.94
CA SER A 120 -19.58 2.39 -14.41
C SER A 120 -20.41 1.74 -13.30
N LEU A 121 -19.85 1.61 -12.09
CA LEU A 121 -20.49 0.96 -10.96
C LEU A 121 -21.24 1.96 -10.05
N GLY A 122 -21.10 3.27 -10.29
CA GLY A 122 -21.74 4.30 -9.49
C GLY A 122 -21.16 4.41 -8.08
N GLN A 123 -22.02 4.73 -7.10
CA GLN A 123 -21.64 4.85 -5.71
C GLN A 123 -21.40 3.49 -5.07
N GLY A 124 -20.30 3.37 -4.35
CA GLY A 124 -19.91 2.19 -3.59
C GLY A 124 -18.90 2.55 -2.50
N SER A 125 -18.19 1.57 -2.02
CA SER A 125 -17.14 1.77 -1.00
C SER A 125 -16.01 0.78 -1.19
N SER A 126 -14.86 1.06 -0.58
CA SER A 126 -13.79 0.06 -0.43
C SER A 126 -13.06 0.23 0.90
N SER A 127 -12.32 -0.80 1.30
CA SER A 127 -11.54 -0.82 2.55
C SER A 127 -10.12 -0.36 2.27
N PHE A 128 -9.65 0.61 3.04
CA PHE A 128 -8.31 1.18 2.95
C PHE A 128 -7.56 1.00 4.26
N LEU A 129 -6.27 0.75 4.20
CA LEU A 129 -5.44 0.79 5.41
C LEU A 129 -5.42 2.20 6.00
N ASP A 130 -5.40 2.29 7.32
CA ASP A 130 -5.33 3.58 8.01
C ASP A 130 -4.06 4.36 7.65
N PRO A 131 -4.08 5.69 7.76
CA PRO A 131 -2.96 6.57 7.40
C PRO A 131 -1.63 6.19 8.02
N PHE A 132 -1.61 5.63 9.23
CA PHE A 132 -0.37 5.17 9.86
C PHE A 132 0.30 4.04 9.06
N TYR A 133 -0.47 3.04 8.61
CA TYR A 133 0.08 1.92 7.84
C TYR A 133 0.49 2.37 6.43
N LEU A 134 -0.24 3.31 5.83
CA LEU A 134 0.17 3.92 4.56
C LEU A 134 1.49 4.67 4.72
N PHE A 135 1.65 5.43 5.81
CA PHE A 135 2.90 6.13 6.11
C PHE A 135 4.05 5.15 6.31
N LYS A 136 3.85 4.07 7.06
CA LYS A 136 4.81 3.01 7.32
C LYS A 136 5.28 2.33 6.02
N GLY A 137 4.36 1.97 5.13
CA GLY A 137 4.66 1.43 3.81
C GLY A 137 5.44 2.40 2.93
N LYS A 138 5.07 3.69 2.95
CA LYS A 138 5.79 4.74 2.21
C LYS A 138 7.16 5.04 2.78
N LEU A 139 7.32 4.97 4.11
CA LEU A 139 8.63 5.11 4.75
C LEU A 139 9.59 4.00 4.28
N ARG A 140 9.12 2.74 4.25
CA ARG A 140 9.93 1.65 3.72
C ARG A 140 10.26 1.86 2.24
N ALA A 141 9.28 2.28 1.43
CA ALA A 141 9.52 2.58 0.02
C ALA A 141 10.57 3.69 -0.16
N ALA A 142 10.47 4.78 0.60
CA ALA A 142 11.46 5.87 0.60
C ALA A 142 12.84 5.40 1.05
N ALA A 143 12.92 4.46 1.98
CA ALA A 143 14.18 3.88 2.46
C ALA A 143 14.86 2.98 1.41
N THR A 144 14.06 2.22 0.63
CA THR A 144 14.60 1.14 -0.20
C THR A 144 14.69 1.46 -1.70
N ARG A 145 13.97 2.49 -2.17
CA ARG A 145 13.96 2.90 -3.59
C ARG A 145 13.98 4.42 -3.75
N GLY A 146 14.56 4.89 -4.85
CA GLY A 146 14.71 6.33 -5.13
C GLY A 146 13.59 6.89 -6.00
N LYS A 147 12.31 6.80 -5.58
CA LYS A 147 11.19 7.36 -6.34
C LYS A 147 10.71 8.66 -5.71
N PHE A 148 10.82 9.76 -6.44
CA PHE A 148 10.46 11.11 -6.00
C PHE A 148 9.11 11.21 -5.25
N HIS A 149 8.09 10.49 -5.71
CA HIS A 149 6.76 10.56 -5.09
C HIS A 149 6.70 9.93 -3.69
N ASP A 150 7.64 9.07 -3.28
CA ASP A 150 7.59 8.47 -1.95
C ASP A 150 7.81 9.52 -0.86
N SER A 151 8.72 10.51 -1.06
CA SER A 151 8.89 11.63 -0.11
C SER A 151 7.69 12.59 -0.11
N ALA A 152 7.09 12.84 -1.27
CA ALA A 152 5.89 13.68 -1.37
C ALA A 152 4.69 13.03 -0.64
N ASP A 153 4.50 11.72 -0.81
CA ASP A 153 3.46 10.95 -0.13
C ASP A 153 3.65 11.00 1.40
N LEU A 154 4.88 10.84 1.90
CA LEU A 154 5.20 10.97 3.33
C LEU A 154 4.86 12.35 3.88
N ARG A 155 5.20 13.43 3.16
CA ARG A 155 4.86 14.80 3.58
C ARG A 155 3.36 15.03 3.63
N MET A 156 2.62 14.54 2.63
CA MET A 156 1.16 14.64 2.60
C MET A 156 0.53 13.90 3.78
N LEU A 157 0.90 12.63 3.99
CA LEU A 157 0.37 11.82 5.08
C LEU A 157 0.74 12.41 6.45
N GLY A 158 2.02 12.75 6.66
CA GLY A 158 2.50 13.30 7.92
C GLY A 158 1.94 14.68 8.24
N GLY A 159 1.65 15.50 7.21
CA GLY A 159 0.97 16.78 7.40
C GLY A 159 -0.52 16.63 7.72
N LYS A 160 -1.23 15.83 6.94
CA LYS A 160 -2.69 15.67 7.08
C LYS A 160 -3.10 14.81 8.28
N TYR A 161 -2.35 13.77 8.58
CA TYR A 161 -2.67 12.78 9.60
C TYR A 161 -1.65 12.78 10.75
N LYS A 162 -1.09 13.97 11.04
CA LYS A 162 -0.03 14.15 12.02
C LYS A 162 -0.29 13.41 13.33
N SER A 163 -1.40 13.67 14.00
CA SER A 163 -1.69 13.10 15.31
C SER A 163 -1.78 11.58 15.32
N ALA A 164 -2.34 10.98 14.26
CA ALA A 164 -2.43 9.53 14.14
C ALA A 164 -1.06 8.87 13.93
N ILE A 165 -0.14 9.55 13.24
CA ILE A 165 1.21 9.04 12.99
C ILE A 165 2.11 9.30 14.20
N GLU A 166 2.05 10.50 14.79
CA GLU A 166 2.84 10.90 15.96
C GLU A 166 2.58 10.01 17.17
N SER A 167 1.31 9.67 17.43
CA SER A 167 0.94 8.79 18.56
C SER A 167 1.52 7.38 18.49
N ARG A 168 1.98 6.97 17.31
CA ARG A 168 2.55 5.64 17.02
C ARG A 168 3.96 5.72 16.41
N SER A 169 4.62 6.87 16.52
CA SER A 169 5.93 7.10 15.90
C SER A 169 7.01 6.11 16.35
N GLN A 170 6.92 5.61 17.60
CA GLN A 170 7.82 4.59 18.16
C GLN A 170 7.70 3.22 17.48
N GLU A 171 6.64 2.96 16.71
CA GLU A 171 6.47 1.73 15.93
C GLU A 171 7.17 1.80 14.55
N LEU A 172 7.68 2.97 14.18
CA LEU A 172 8.37 3.17 12.91
C LEU A 172 9.81 2.63 12.97
N ASN A 173 10.22 1.96 11.92
CA ASN A 173 11.55 1.37 11.85
C ASN A 173 12.64 2.43 11.73
N VAL A 174 13.53 2.51 12.73
CA VAL A 174 14.62 3.50 12.84
C VAL A 174 15.56 3.47 11.64
N GLN A 175 15.89 2.28 11.12
CA GLN A 175 16.74 2.17 9.93
C GLN A 175 16.05 2.70 8.68
N CYS A 176 14.74 2.43 8.52
CA CYS A 176 13.97 3.00 7.40
C CYS A 176 13.93 4.53 7.48
N ILE A 177 13.79 5.11 8.68
CA ILE A 177 13.83 6.57 8.87
C ILE A 177 15.19 7.11 8.43
N GLY A 178 16.29 6.55 8.92
CA GLY A 178 17.63 6.99 8.58
C GLY A 178 17.97 6.85 7.09
N LEU A 179 17.58 5.74 6.46
CA LEU A 179 17.75 5.55 5.00
C LEU A 179 16.89 6.50 4.18
N ALA A 180 15.65 6.77 4.62
CA ALA A 180 14.78 7.76 3.97
C ALA A 180 15.40 9.16 4.07
N LEU A 181 15.99 9.54 5.21
CA LEU A 181 16.71 10.80 5.39
C LEU A 181 17.95 10.90 4.49
N LYS A 182 18.69 9.82 4.31
CA LYS A 182 19.84 9.81 3.37
C LYS A 182 19.41 10.06 1.92
N ARG A 183 18.22 9.57 1.51
CA ARG A 183 17.67 9.78 0.15
C ARG A 183 16.99 11.13 -0.01
N TYR A 184 16.28 11.56 1.02
CA TYR A 184 15.38 12.72 1.04
C TYR A 184 15.62 13.56 2.29
N PRO A 185 16.72 14.33 2.35
CA PRO A 185 17.08 15.15 3.53
C PRO A 185 15.97 16.13 3.94
N GLU A 186 15.12 16.53 2.99
CA GLU A 186 13.98 17.42 3.24
C GLU A 186 12.91 16.81 4.16
N LEU A 187 12.92 15.49 4.42
CA LEU A 187 12.03 14.83 5.36
C LEU A 187 12.39 15.05 6.84
N GLU A 188 13.58 15.60 7.13
CA GLU A 188 14.06 15.78 8.49
C GLU A 188 13.08 16.60 9.35
N ARG A 189 12.64 17.75 8.83
CA ARG A 189 11.66 18.60 9.52
C ARG A 189 10.33 17.87 9.78
N LEU A 190 9.87 17.09 8.84
CA LEU A 190 8.66 16.30 9.01
C LEU A 190 8.82 15.29 10.15
N PHE A 191 9.91 14.52 10.15
CA PHE A 191 10.15 13.50 11.17
C PHE A 191 10.30 14.11 12.57
N GLN A 192 10.97 15.25 12.71
CA GLN A 192 11.02 16.00 13.97
C GLN A 192 9.63 16.44 14.44
N GLN A 193 8.77 16.91 13.52
CA GLN A 193 7.38 17.31 13.83
C GLN A 193 6.49 16.13 14.23
N LEU A 194 6.85 14.91 13.86
CA LEU A 194 6.20 13.66 14.23
C LEU A 194 6.80 13.03 15.52
N GLY A 195 7.66 13.76 16.23
CA GLY A 195 8.29 13.26 17.46
C GLY A 195 9.30 12.13 17.26
N ILE A 196 9.83 11.99 16.04
CA ILE A 196 10.81 10.95 15.70
C ILE A 196 12.22 11.43 16.04
N ASP A 197 13.01 10.58 16.72
CA ASP A 197 14.42 10.84 16.99
C ASP A 197 15.26 10.68 15.72
N VAL A 198 15.47 11.81 15.06
CA VAL A 198 16.22 11.90 13.81
C VAL A 198 17.70 11.60 14.01
N GLU A 199 18.29 12.01 15.14
CA GLU A 199 19.71 11.78 15.41
C GLU A 199 19.99 10.30 15.67
N GLN A 200 19.11 9.61 16.39
CA GLN A 200 19.18 8.15 16.53
C GLN A 200 19.08 7.46 15.18
N ALA A 201 18.18 7.91 14.30
CA ALA A 201 17.99 7.31 12.97
C ALA A 201 19.21 7.53 12.06
N LYS A 202 19.80 8.74 12.07
CA LYS A 202 21.04 9.03 11.35
C LYS A 202 22.20 8.16 11.87
N PHE A 203 22.33 8.05 13.19
CA PHE A 203 23.37 7.22 13.80
C PHE A 203 23.22 5.74 13.44
N ALA A 204 22.00 5.19 13.49
CA ALA A 204 21.72 3.79 13.16
C ALA A 204 22.02 3.42 11.69
N THR A 205 22.14 4.42 10.82
CA THR A 205 22.38 4.19 9.39
C THR A 205 23.68 4.81 8.88
N LYS A 206 24.53 5.36 9.77
CA LYS A 206 25.74 6.12 9.37
C LYS A 206 26.62 5.35 8.38
N ASP A 207 26.85 4.05 8.62
CA ASP A 207 27.72 3.18 7.84
C ASP A 207 27.00 2.43 6.70
N LEU A 208 25.67 2.63 6.52
CA LEU A 208 24.90 1.98 5.47
C LEU A 208 25.02 2.76 4.15
N ASP A 209 25.39 2.05 3.09
CA ASP A 209 25.37 2.61 1.73
C ASP A 209 24.00 2.33 1.07
N LEU A 210 23.40 3.35 0.48
CA LEU A 210 22.15 3.24 -0.26
C LEU A 210 22.23 2.31 -1.47
N SER A 211 23.41 2.16 -2.06
CA SER A 211 23.65 1.27 -3.20
C SER A 211 23.70 -0.22 -2.80
N SER A 212 23.95 -0.51 -1.52
CA SER A 212 24.03 -1.87 -0.98
C SER A 212 22.67 -2.44 -0.55
N ILE A 213 21.59 -1.65 -0.65
CA ILE A 213 20.26 -2.11 -0.27
C ILE A 213 19.79 -3.17 -1.28
N PRO A 214 19.48 -4.40 -0.82
CA PRO A 214 19.07 -5.46 -1.73
C PRO A 214 17.71 -5.13 -2.41
N PRO A 215 17.48 -5.67 -3.61
CA PRO A 215 16.19 -5.54 -4.26
C PRO A 215 15.07 -6.17 -3.41
N PRO A 216 13.81 -5.69 -3.55
CA PRO A 216 12.67 -6.24 -2.83
C PRO A 216 12.50 -7.74 -3.06
N THR A 217 12.23 -8.48 -1.99
CA THR A 217 11.96 -9.92 -1.99
C THR A 217 10.51 -10.21 -1.63
N ALA A 218 10.11 -11.49 -1.67
CA ALA A 218 8.78 -11.90 -1.18
C ALA A 218 8.60 -11.49 0.29
N GLY A 219 7.42 -10.95 0.61
CA GLY A 219 7.09 -10.45 1.96
C GLY A 219 7.59 -9.04 2.29
N ASP A 220 8.32 -8.37 1.40
CA ASP A 220 8.84 -7.02 1.69
C ASP A 220 7.73 -5.95 1.79
N VAL A 221 6.65 -6.10 1.05
CA VAL A 221 5.49 -5.21 1.13
C VAL A 221 4.78 -5.42 2.48
N GLN A 222 4.52 -6.67 2.84
CA GLN A 222 3.90 -7.04 4.12
C GLN A 222 4.76 -6.55 5.30
N ARG A 223 6.07 -6.75 5.24
CA ARG A 223 7.01 -6.19 6.23
C ARG A 223 6.95 -4.67 6.30
N GLY A 224 6.83 -4.00 5.18
CA GLY A 224 6.75 -2.54 5.12
C GLY A 224 5.48 -1.97 5.74
N LEU A 225 4.37 -2.69 5.63
CA LEU A 225 3.06 -2.27 6.12
C LEU A 225 2.83 -2.73 7.57
N LEU A 226 3.15 -3.97 7.88
CA LEU A 226 2.76 -4.66 9.11
C LEU A 226 3.89 -4.80 10.13
N GLY A 227 5.16 -4.87 9.65
CA GLY A 227 6.37 -5.11 10.48
C GLY A 227 6.89 -3.94 11.28
#